data_b912da6bd650812348c30c296ac551c9
#
_entry.id   b912da6bd650812348c30c296ac551c9
#
_cell.length_a   1.000
_cell.length_b   1.000
_cell.length_c   1.000
_cell.angle_alpha   90.00
_cell.angle_beta   90.00
_cell.angle_gamma   90.00
#
_symmetry.space_group_name_H-M   'P 1'
#
loop_
_entity.id
_entity.type
_entity.pdbx_description
1 polymer ?
#
loop_
_entity_poly.entity_id
_entity_poly.type
_entity_poly.pdbx_seq_one_letter_code
_entity_poly.pdbx_strand_id
1 'polypeptide(L)'
;GLMITNIMGYGNQKGYTRMYRGTTYNVNLLPKVKVETVVADDASEKIIERVVKEISTGNYGDGKIFVYNIEDVVRIRTGERGADAV
;
A
#
# COMPACT_ATOMS: atom_id res chain seq x y z
N GLY A 1 -4.76 9.14 10.66
CA GLY A 1 -4.45 9.75 9.38
C GLY A 1 -3.97 8.76 8.34
N LEU A 2 -3.88 9.21 7.12
CA LEU A 2 -3.42 8.42 5.98
C LEU A 2 -2.16 9.03 5.39
N MET A 3 -1.25 8.16 4.97
CA MET A 3 -0.08 8.56 4.20
C MET A 3 -0.16 7.88 2.84
N ILE A 4 0.09 8.64 1.79
CA ILE A 4 -0.01 8.14 0.42
C ILE A 4 1.33 8.36 -0.27
N THR A 5 1.86 7.32 -0.89
CA THR A 5 3.13 7.36 -1.59
C THR A 5 2.99 6.75 -2.97
N ASN A 6 3.49 7.43 -3.98
CA ASN A 6 3.59 6.85 -5.32
C ASN A 6 4.84 5.97 -5.38
N ILE A 7 4.65 4.74 -5.84
CA ILE A 7 5.72 3.76 -5.95
C ILE A 7 5.68 3.09 -7.32
N MET A 8 6.76 2.39 -7.65
CA MET A 8 6.80 1.53 -8.84
C MET A 8 6.82 0.09 -8.37
N GLY A 9 5.87 -0.70 -8.86
CA GLY A 9 5.78 -2.11 -8.55
C GLY A 9 6.42 -2.96 -9.64
N TYR A 10 7.17 -3.97 -9.24
CA TYR A 10 7.73 -4.98 -10.14
C TYR A 10 7.21 -6.35 -9.69
N GLY A 11 6.71 -7.14 -10.62
CA GLY A 11 6.19 -8.45 -10.27
C GLY A 11 5.56 -9.17 -11.45
N ASN A 12 4.60 -10.05 -11.14
CA ASN A 12 3.98 -10.95 -12.12
C ASN A 12 2.91 -10.29 -12.99
N GLN A 13 2.64 -9.01 -12.78
CA GLN A 13 1.71 -8.29 -13.65
C GLN A 13 2.34 -8.07 -15.01
N LYS A 14 1.52 -8.17 -16.05
CA LYS A 14 1.97 -7.86 -17.38
C LYS A 14 2.23 -6.38 -17.50
N GLY A 15 3.46 -6.01 -17.75
CA GLY A 15 3.82 -4.67 -18.14
C GLY A 15 3.45 -4.42 -19.61
N TYR A 16 3.89 -3.31 -20.13
CA TYR A 16 3.75 -3.00 -21.53
C TYR A 16 5.08 -3.20 -22.24
N THR A 17 5.00 -3.43 -23.56
CA THR A 17 6.16 -3.62 -24.41
C THR A 17 6.51 -2.31 -25.10
N ARG A 18 7.79 -1.95 -25.08
CA ARG A 18 8.32 -0.80 -25.80
C ARG A 18 9.34 -1.24 -26.82
N MET A 19 9.36 -0.57 -27.96
CA MET A 19 10.39 -0.77 -28.97
C MET A 19 11.31 0.45 -29.00
N TYR A 20 12.60 0.21 -28.94
CA TYR A 20 13.61 1.25 -29.03
C TYR A 20 14.77 0.76 -29.89
N ARG A 21 15.09 1.51 -30.96
CA ARG A 21 16.14 1.17 -31.92
C ARG A 21 16.00 -0.26 -32.47
N GLY A 22 14.77 -0.68 -32.73
CA GLY A 22 14.49 -2.01 -33.24
C GLY A 22 14.52 -3.12 -32.21
N THR A 23 14.76 -2.81 -30.93
CA THR A 23 14.75 -3.79 -29.84
C THR A 23 13.47 -3.64 -29.03
N THR A 24 12.83 -4.76 -28.73
CA THR A 24 11.61 -4.79 -27.92
C THR A 24 11.97 -5.04 -26.47
N TYR A 25 11.44 -4.20 -25.58
CA TYR A 25 11.64 -4.32 -24.13
C TYR A 25 10.32 -4.59 -23.44
N ASN A 26 10.31 -5.56 -22.55
CA ASN A 26 9.19 -5.77 -21.63
C ASN A 26 9.39 -4.85 -20.43
N VAL A 27 8.40 -4.00 -20.18
CA VAL A 27 8.41 -3.11 -19.02
C VAL A 27 7.54 -3.73 -17.93
N ASN A 28 8.18 -4.24 -16.87
CA ASN A 28 7.51 -4.91 -15.76
C ASN A 28 7.34 -3.99 -14.54
N LEU A 29 7.82 -2.75 -14.64
CA LEU A 29 7.62 -1.74 -13.59
C LEU A 29 6.33 -0.99 -13.87
N LEU A 30 5.39 -1.10 -12.95
CA LEU A 30 4.08 -0.44 -13.06
C LEU A 30 3.90 0.56 -11.93
N PRO A 31 3.28 1.71 -12.21
CA PRO A 31 2.98 2.68 -11.16
C PRO A 31 1.95 2.09 -10.18
N LYS A 32 2.22 2.23 -8.91
CA LYS A 32 1.37 1.79 -7.82
C LYS A 32 1.27 2.89 -6.78
N VAL A 33 0.28 2.77 -5.92
CA VAL A 33 0.09 3.67 -4.80
C VAL A 33 0.19 2.86 -3.52
N LYS A 34 1.02 3.32 -2.61
CA LYS A 34 1.13 2.76 -1.27
C LYS A 34 0.35 3.65 -0.32
N VAL A 35 -0.59 3.06 0.40
CA VAL A 35 -1.38 3.75 1.41
C VAL A 35 -1.04 3.16 2.76
N GLU A 36 -0.67 4.01 3.71
CA GLU A 36 -0.30 3.59 5.05
C GLU A 36 -1.19 4.28 6.07
N THR A 37 -1.56 3.56 7.10
CA THR A 37 -2.27 4.12 8.24
C THR A 37 -1.87 3.36 9.50
N VAL A 38 -1.86 4.05 10.62
CA VAL A 38 -1.64 3.45 11.95
C VAL A 38 -2.97 3.51 12.68
N VAL A 39 -3.42 2.36 13.15
CA VAL A 39 -4.73 2.23 13.79
C VAL A 39 -4.61 1.37 15.04
N ALA A 40 -5.61 1.45 15.92
CA ALA A 40 -5.69 0.55 17.06
C ALA A 40 -5.94 -0.88 16.60
N ASP A 41 -5.49 -1.86 17.37
CA ASP A 41 -5.58 -3.28 17.01
C ASP A 41 -7.01 -3.72 16.72
N ASP A 42 -7.97 -3.23 17.50
CA ASP A 42 -9.37 -3.60 17.34
C ASP A 42 -10.01 -3.08 16.05
N ALA A 43 -9.41 -2.08 15.42
CA ALA A 43 -9.91 -1.50 14.18
C ALA A 43 -9.30 -2.17 12.94
N SER A 44 -8.16 -2.86 13.08
CA SER A 44 -7.40 -3.33 11.91
C SER A 44 -8.18 -4.33 11.06
N GLU A 45 -8.81 -5.33 11.68
CA GLU A 45 -9.56 -6.35 10.93
C GLU A 45 -10.76 -5.74 10.20
N LYS A 46 -11.46 -4.82 10.82
CA LYS A 46 -12.59 -4.13 10.19
C LYS A 46 -12.16 -3.34 8.97
N ILE A 47 -11.01 -2.69 9.07
CA ILE A 47 -10.45 -1.92 7.96
C ILE A 47 -10.06 -2.85 6.81
N ILE A 48 -9.39 -3.96 7.11
CA ILE A 48 -9.01 -4.95 6.10
C ILE A 48 -10.24 -5.49 5.37
N GLU A 49 -11.25 -5.93 6.11
CA GLU A 49 -12.49 -6.45 5.55
C GLU A 49 -13.16 -5.43 4.64
N ARG A 50 -13.22 -4.17 5.07
CA ARG A 50 -13.84 -3.11 4.29
C ARG A 50 -13.07 -2.80 3.01
N VAL A 51 -11.75 -2.74 3.10
CA VAL A 51 -10.90 -2.49 1.92
C VAL A 51 -11.05 -3.62 0.91
N VAL A 52 -10.97 -4.87 1.34
CA VAL A 52 -11.14 -6.02 0.45
C VAL A 52 -12.51 -5.96 -0.22
N LYS A 53 -13.56 -5.69 0.52
CA LYS A 53 -14.91 -5.63 0.00
C LYS A 53 -15.08 -4.53 -1.05
N GLU A 54 -14.50 -3.36 -0.81
CA GLU A 54 -14.74 -2.18 -1.65
C GLU A 54 -13.87 -2.14 -2.91
N ILE A 55 -12.66 -2.68 -2.85
CA ILE A 55 -11.71 -2.52 -3.97
C ILE A 55 -11.32 -3.81 -4.68
N SER A 56 -11.71 -4.97 -4.17
CA SER A 56 -11.41 -6.23 -4.83
C SER A 56 -12.16 -6.34 -6.15
N THR A 57 -11.44 -6.64 -7.23
CA THR A 57 -12.03 -6.91 -8.54
C THR A 57 -11.90 -8.38 -8.93
N GLY A 58 -11.10 -9.15 -8.18
CA GLY A 58 -10.76 -10.53 -8.52
C GLY A 58 -9.68 -10.65 -9.59
N ASN A 59 -9.15 -9.54 -10.05
CA ASN A 59 -8.12 -9.51 -11.09
C ASN A 59 -6.75 -9.22 -10.52
N TYR A 60 -5.72 -9.55 -11.29
CA TYR A 60 -4.35 -9.15 -10.98
C TYR A 60 -4.28 -7.62 -10.93
N GLY A 61 -3.55 -7.10 -9.96
CA GLY A 61 -3.39 -5.66 -9.81
C GLY A 61 -4.22 -5.05 -8.69
N ASP A 62 -5.10 -5.81 -8.07
CA ASP A 62 -5.86 -5.34 -6.91
C ASP A 62 -4.94 -4.94 -5.75
N GLY A 63 -3.78 -5.59 -5.64
CA GLY A 63 -2.80 -5.24 -4.63
C GLY A 63 -2.80 -6.16 -3.42
N LYS A 64 -2.09 -5.73 -2.41
CA LYS A 64 -1.93 -6.49 -1.16
C LYS A 64 -1.98 -5.56 0.03
N ILE A 65 -2.34 -6.11 1.17
CA ILE A 65 -2.30 -5.42 2.45
C ILE A 65 -1.25 -6.10 3.31
N PHE A 66 -0.29 -5.32 3.79
CA PHE A 66 0.70 -5.78 4.76
C PHE A 66 0.37 -5.19 6.12
N VAL A 67 0.44 -6.02 7.14
CA VAL A 67 0.12 -5.60 8.50
C VAL A 67 1.39 -5.70 9.34
N TYR A 68 1.76 -4.60 9.98
CA TYR A 68 2.93 -4.54 10.85
C TYR A 68 2.51 -4.17 12.26
N ASN A 69 3.17 -4.77 13.23
CA ASN A 69 3.07 -4.31 14.60
C ASN A 69 3.93 -3.06 14.77
N ILE A 70 3.30 -1.99 15.21
CA ILE A 70 4.00 -0.76 15.54
C ILE A 70 4.32 -0.80 17.04
N GLU A 71 5.60 -0.73 17.38
CA GLU A 71 6.02 -0.80 18.78
C GLU A 71 5.58 0.42 19.58
N ASP A 72 5.67 1.60 18.99
CA ASP A 72 5.30 2.84 19.64
C ASP A 72 4.96 3.90 18.61
N VAL A 73 4.16 4.86 19.02
CA VAL A 73 3.84 6.05 18.25
C VAL A 73 4.05 7.25 19.17
N VAL A 74 4.75 8.25 18.69
CA VAL A 74 4.98 9.48 19.45
C VAL A 74 4.48 10.65 18.63
N ARG A 75 3.55 11.42 19.19
CA ARG A 75 3.11 12.66 18.55
C ARG A 75 4.11 13.76 18.89
N ILE A 76 4.79 14.26 17.87
CA ILE A 76 5.88 15.22 18.06
C ILE A 76 5.39 16.48 18.76
N ARG A 77 4.22 16.99 18.34
CA ARG A 77 3.69 18.23 18.87
C ARG A 77 3.43 18.20 20.39
N THR A 78 2.96 17.05 20.90
CA THR A 78 2.50 16.93 22.30
C THR A 78 3.37 16.02 23.14
N GLY A 79 4.18 15.16 22.52
CA GLY A 79 4.92 14.11 23.22
C GLY A 79 4.06 12.94 23.68
N GLU A 80 2.77 12.93 23.36
CA GLU A 80 1.91 11.79 23.67
C GLU A 80 2.38 10.53 22.96
N ARG A 81 2.16 9.38 23.57
CA ARG A 81 2.63 8.09 23.09
C ARG A 81 1.51 7.06 23.06
N GLY A 82 1.76 5.99 22.29
CA GLY A 82 0.86 4.85 22.23
C GLY A 82 -0.50 5.21 21.61
N ALA A 83 -1.56 4.65 22.17
CA ALA A 83 -2.92 4.85 21.65
C ALA A 83 -3.34 6.32 21.60
N ASP A 84 -2.85 7.14 22.51
CA ASP A 84 -3.17 8.57 22.56
C ASP A 84 -2.51 9.36 21.43
N ALA A 85 -1.53 8.78 20.76
CA ALA A 85 -0.79 9.43 19.69
C ALA A 85 -1.28 9.03 18.28
N VAL A 86 -2.18 8.11 18.21
CA VAL A 86 -2.72 7.62 16.91
C VAL A 86 -3.74 8.58 16.31
#